data_6aa1a04008eba2d9e982ce5f5ead2303
#
_entry.id   6aa1a04008eba2d9e982ce5f5ead2303
#
_cell.length_a   1.000
_cell.length_b   1.000
_cell.length_c   1.000
_cell.angle_alpha   90.00
_cell.angle_beta   90.00
_cell.angle_gamma   90.00
#
_symmetry.space_group_name_H-M   'P 1'
#
loop_
_entity.id
_entity.type
_entity.pdbx_description
1 polymer ?
#
loop_
_entity_poly.entity_id
_entity_poly.type
_entity_poly.pdbx_seq_one_letter_code
_entity_poly.pdbx_strand_id
1 'polypeptide(L)'
;MSEPIDLLIIGAGPAGLSAAHAAAQAGLSYLVLEQGTIADTIRKYPVGRTLFSTPNELEMFEDALKPCREKPTREELLSHYIHFVLDHDLNINTGEEVLDIENLESQGFRVHTDRKTHV
;
A
#
# COMPACT_ATOMS: atom_id res chain seq x y z
N MET A 1 4.40 15.86 20.14
CA MET A 1 3.04 15.67 19.63
C MET A 1 3.07 15.76 18.11
N SER A 2 2.62 14.72 17.44
CA SER A 2 2.63 14.72 15.97
C SER A 2 1.45 15.54 15.42
N GLU A 3 1.68 16.19 14.30
CA GLU A 3 0.61 16.93 13.62
C GLU A 3 -0.41 15.97 13.05
N PRO A 4 -1.68 16.39 12.92
CA PRO A 4 -2.69 15.57 12.26
C PRO A 4 -2.29 15.28 10.82
N ILE A 5 -2.58 14.06 10.37
CA ILE A 5 -2.31 13.60 9.02
C ILE A 5 -3.59 13.74 8.21
N ASP A 6 -3.49 14.28 6.99
CA ASP A 6 -4.65 14.47 6.11
C ASP A 6 -5.32 13.15 5.74
N LEU A 7 -4.51 12.13 5.47
CA LEU A 7 -5.00 10.84 5.02
C LEU A 7 -4.20 9.70 5.64
N LEU A 8 -4.88 8.80 6.33
CA LEU A 8 -4.28 7.58 6.84
C LEU A 8 -4.82 6.41 6.03
N ILE A 9 -3.91 5.65 5.44
CA ILE A 9 -4.24 4.53 4.55
C ILE A 9 -3.93 3.22 5.26
N ILE A 10 -4.89 2.32 5.31
CA ILE A 10 -4.72 1.03 5.96
C ILE A 10 -4.55 -0.04 4.89
N GLY A 11 -3.36 -0.62 4.85
CA GLY A 11 -3.01 -1.65 3.89
C GLY A 11 -2.09 -1.15 2.78
N ALA A 12 -1.03 -1.92 2.51
CA ALA A 12 -0.05 -1.61 1.46
C ALA A 12 -0.14 -2.59 0.29
N GLY A 13 -1.36 -2.94 -0.09
CA GLY A 13 -1.66 -3.64 -1.33
C GLY A 13 -1.81 -2.64 -2.48
N PRO A 14 -2.20 -3.10 -3.67
CA PRO A 14 -2.32 -2.22 -4.85
C PRO A 14 -3.18 -0.98 -4.62
N ALA A 15 -4.33 -1.15 -3.97
CA ALA A 15 -5.25 -0.03 -3.71
C ALA A 15 -4.62 1.00 -2.77
N GLY A 16 -4.00 0.54 -1.68
CA GLY A 16 -3.33 1.43 -0.72
C GLY A 16 -2.15 2.16 -1.34
N LEU A 17 -1.36 1.48 -2.16
CA LEU A 17 -0.22 2.10 -2.84
C LEU A 17 -0.68 3.15 -3.85
N SER A 18 -1.77 2.88 -4.58
CA SER A 18 -2.36 3.85 -5.50
C SER A 18 -2.87 5.10 -4.77
N ALA A 19 -3.53 4.89 -3.64
CA ALA A 19 -4.03 6.00 -2.81
C ALA A 19 -2.87 6.85 -2.27
N ALA A 20 -1.79 6.20 -1.82
CA ALA A 20 -0.60 6.90 -1.32
C ALA A 20 0.04 7.75 -2.40
N HIS A 21 0.20 7.22 -3.61
CA HIS A 21 0.76 7.94 -4.73
C HIS A 21 -0.12 9.15 -5.10
N ALA A 22 -1.43 8.96 -5.16
CA ALA A 22 -2.36 10.04 -5.45
C ALA A 22 -2.32 11.14 -4.37
N ALA A 23 -2.24 10.76 -3.10
CA ALA A 23 -2.13 11.71 -1.99
C ALA A 23 -0.85 12.53 -2.09
N ALA A 24 0.27 11.88 -2.41
CA ALA A 24 1.55 12.56 -2.60
C ALA A 24 1.48 13.58 -3.74
N GLN A 25 0.88 13.20 -4.86
CA GLN A 25 0.71 14.10 -6.00
C GLN A 25 -0.21 15.28 -5.68
N ALA A 26 -1.20 15.07 -4.82
CA ALA A 26 -2.13 16.13 -4.40
C ALA A 26 -1.56 17.03 -3.30
N GLY A 27 -0.35 16.75 -2.81
CA GLY A 27 0.27 17.54 -1.75
C GLY A 27 -0.31 17.29 -0.36
N LEU A 28 -1.02 16.18 -0.17
CA LEU A 28 -1.58 15.83 1.14
C LEU A 28 -0.53 15.13 2.00
N SER A 29 -0.58 15.39 3.31
CA SER A 29 0.17 14.57 4.25
C SER A 29 -0.53 13.21 4.38
N TYR A 30 0.24 12.13 4.31
CA TYR A 30 -0.33 10.80 4.38
C TYR A 30 0.61 9.83 5.06
N LEU A 31 0.05 8.72 5.52
CA LEU A 31 0.82 7.60 6.07
C LEU A 31 0.08 6.31 5.74
N VAL A 32 0.81 5.30 5.28
CA VAL A 32 0.26 3.96 5.07
C VAL A 32 0.66 3.07 6.23
N LEU A 33 -0.30 2.37 6.83
CA LEU A 33 -0.05 1.39 7.88
C LEU A 33 -0.31 -0.01 7.34
N GLU A 34 0.70 -0.87 7.42
CA GLU A 34 0.63 -2.24 6.94
C GLU A 34 1.04 -3.21 8.04
N GLN A 35 0.17 -4.16 8.38
CA GLN A 35 0.45 -5.12 9.44
C GLN A 35 1.56 -6.11 9.08
N GLY A 36 1.67 -6.47 7.80
CA GLY A 36 2.71 -7.36 7.29
C GLY A 36 3.77 -6.60 6.51
N THR A 37 3.97 -7.00 5.26
CA THR A 37 4.90 -6.35 4.34
C THR A 37 4.16 -5.74 3.14
N ILE A 38 4.87 -4.98 2.31
CA ILE A 38 4.30 -4.40 1.08
C ILE A 38 3.77 -5.55 0.23
N ALA A 39 2.50 -5.43 -0.21
CA ALA A 39 1.80 -6.46 -0.99
C ALA A 39 1.82 -7.83 -0.32
N ASP A 40 1.60 -7.87 0.98
CA ASP A 40 1.77 -9.07 1.81
C ASP A 40 0.91 -10.25 1.35
N THR A 41 -0.31 -10.00 0.90
CA THR A 41 -1.19 -11.07 0.39
C THR A 41 -0.57 -11.77 -0.82
N ILE A 42 0.03 -10.98 -1.73
CA ILE A 42 0.70 -11.52 -2.92
C ILE A 42 1.97 -12.25 -2.52
N ARG A 43 2.71 -11.71 -1.55
CA ARG A 43 3.92 -12.34 -1.04
C ARG A 43 3.64 -13.76 -0.51
N LYS A 44 2.45 -13.96 0.06
CA LYS A 44 2.03 -15.26 0.63
C LYS A 44 1.51 -16.25 -0.40
N TYR A 45 1.40 -15.86 -1.67
CA TYR A 45 1.05 -16.80 -2.72
C TYR A 45 2.18 -17.81 -2.94
N PRO A 46 1.87 -19.01 -3.46
CA PRO A 46 2.92 -19.99 -3.78
C PRO A 46 3.95 -19.41 -4.75
N VAL A 47 5.22 -19.75 -4.54
CA VAL A 47 6.32 -19.30 -5.39
C VAL A 47 6.06 -19.73 -6.84
N GLY A 48 6.25 -18.80 -7.78
CA GLY A 48 6.06 -19.05 -9.22
C GLY A 48 4.63 -19.04 -9.70
N ARG A 49 3.66 -18.80 -8.80
CA ARG A 49 2.24 -18.78 -9.19
C ARG A 49 1.97 -17.72 -10.25
N THR A 50 1.26 -18.11 -11.31
CA THR A 50 0.78 -17.18 -12.33
C THR A 50 -0.56 -16.61 -11.87
N LEU A 51 -0.74 -15.29 -12.02
CA LEU A 51 -1.96 -14.62 -11.60
C LEU A 51 -3.03 -14.68 -12.71
N PHE A 52 -4.29 -14.54 -12.31
CA PHE A 52 -5.41 -14.57 -13.26
C PHE A 52 -5.51 -13.27 -14.06
N SER A 53 -5.18 -12.14 -13.45
CA SER A 53 -5.29 -10.83 -14.07
C SER A 53 -4.13 -10.58 -15.03
N THR A 54 -4.38 -9.82 -16.10
CA THR A 54 -3.34 -9.43 -17.03
C THR A 54 -2.48 -8.29 -16.46
N PRO A 55 -1.29 -8.02 -17.05
CA PRO A 55 -0.47 -6.90 -16.61
C PRO A 55 -1.21 -5.56 -16.63
N ASN A 56 -2.03 -5.32 -17.64
CA ASN A 56 -2.79 -4.06 -17.76
C ASN A 56 -3.74 -3.84 -16.58
N GLU A 57 -4.27 -4.92 -16.01
CA GLU A 57 -5.18 -4.84 -14.86
C GLU A 57 -4.46 -4.65 -13.53
N LEU A 58 -3.19 -5.06 -13.46
CA LEU A 58 -2.43 -5.12 -12.21
C LEU A 58 -1.39 -4.02 -12.06
N GLU A 59 -0.91 -3.46 -13.17
CA GLU A 59 0.18 -2.49 -13.13
C GLU A 59 -0.28 -1.14 -12.58
N MET A 60 0.66 -0.44 -11.94
CA MET A 60 0.40 0.88 -11.36
C MET A 60 0.52 1.98 -12.41
N PHE A 61 1.30 1.75 -13.47
CA PHE A 61 1.47 2.63 -14.61
C PHE A 61 1.35 1.82 -15.89
N GLU A 62 0.95 2.48 -16.98
CA GLU A 62 0.87 1.84 -18.28
C GLU A 62 2.22 1.24 -18.67
N ASP A 63 2.21 -0.01 -19.11
CA ASP A 63 3.39 -0.77 -19.54
C ASP A 63 4.51 -0.92 -18.49
N ALA A 64 4.22 -0.63 -17.22
CA ALA A 64 5.21 -0.74 -16.15
C ALA A 64 5.49 -2.20 -15.77
N LEU A 65 4.50 -3.08 -15.89
CA LEU A 65 4.64 -4.50 -15.58
C LEU A 65 4.78 -5.30 -16.89
N LYS A 66 6.00 -5.78 -17.15
CA LYS A 66 6.35 -6.48 -18.40
C LYS A 66 6.78 -7.91 -18.14
N PRO A 67 5.83 -8.83 -17.90
CA PRO A 67 6.19 -10.22 -17.65
C PRO A 67 6.64 -10.93 -18.93
N CYS A 68 7.32 -12.06 -18.76
CA CYS A 68 7.76 -12.90 -19.87
C CYS A 68 6.60 -13.61 -20.57
N ARG A 69 5.41 -13.59 -20.00
CA ARG A 69 4.22 -14.26 -20.52
C ARG A 69 3.02 -13.33 -20.37
N GLU A 70 1.87 -13.74 -20.94
CA GLU A 70 0.65 -12.93 -20.94
C GLU A 70 0.21 -12.50 -19.53
N LYS A 71 0.34 -13.42 -18.55
CA LYS A 71 -0.04 -13.13 -17.17
C LYS A 71 1.19 -13.13 -16.28
N PRO A 72 1.30 -12.19 -15.32
CA PRO A 72 2.48 -12.11 -14.47
C PRO A 72 2.51 -13.24 -13.44
N THR A 73 3.73 -13.56 -12.99
CA THR A 73 3.93 -14.42 -11.84
C THR A 73 3.86 -13.62 -10.55
N ARG A 74 3.78 -14.34 -9.41
CA ARG A 74 3.86 -13.75 -8.08
C ARG A 74 5.11 -12.88 -7.94
N GLU A 75 6.27 -13.39 -8.40
CA GLU A 75 7.55 -12.69 -8.28
C GLU A 75 7.59 -11.40 -9.11
N GLU A 76 7.07 -11.45 -10.32
CA GLU A 76 7.02 -10.28 -11.19
C GLU A 76 6.14 -9.19 -10.61
N LEU A 77 4.95 -9.55 -10.11
CA LEU A 77 4.02 -8.59 -9.53
C LEU A 77 4.54 -8.03 -8.21
N LEU A 78 5.09 -8.87 -7.35
CA LEU A 78 5.66 -8.44 -6.07
C LEU A 78 6.81 -7.45 -6.31
N SER A 79 7.70 -7.76 -7.25
CA SER A 79 8.78 -6.88 -7.63
C SER A 79 8.27 -5.53 -8.15
N HIS A 80 7.21 -5.56 -8.97
CA HIS A 80 6.59 -4.33 -9.49
C HIS A 80 6.12 -3.42 -8.36
N TYR A 81 5.41 -3.95 -7.38
CA TYR A 81 4.90 -3.14 -6.27
C TYR A 81 6.01 -2.61 -5.36
N ILE A 82 7.04 -3.41 -5.10
CA ILE A 82 8.17 -2.96 -4.29
C ILE A 82 8.93 -1.83 -5.00
N HIS A 83 9.18 -1.96 -6.30
CA HIS A 83 9.83 -0.91 -7.07
C HIS A 83 8.98 0.36 -7.13
N PHE A 84 7.66 0.21 -7.23
CA PHE A 84 6.76 1.36 -7.19
C PHE A 84 6.92 2.16 -5.90
N VAL A 85 6.97 1.48 -4.76
CA VAL A 85 7.17 2.13 -3.46
C VAL A 85 8.51 2.84 -3.40
N LEU A 86 9.59 2.18 -3.86
CA LEU A 86 10.94 2.74 -3.81
C LEU A 86 11.08 3.92 -4.77
N ASP A 87 10.56 3.80 -5.98
CA ASP A 87 10.70 4.85 -7.00
C ASP A 87 9.95 6.12 -6.62
N HIS A 88 8.86 6.01 -5.88
CA HIS A 88 8.05 7.16 -5.46
C HIS A 88 8.28 7.55 -4.00
N ASP A 89 9.18 6.86 -3.30
CA ASP A 89 9.51 7.14 -1.90
C ASP A 89 8.26 7.24 -1.02
N LEU A 90 7.38 6.26 -1.13
CA LEU A 90 6.11 6.26 -0.41
C LEU A 90 6.32 6.07 1.10
N ASN A 91 5.52 6.79 1.88
CA ASN A 91 5.62 6.78 3.34
C ASN A 91 4.76 5.64 3.91
N ILE A 92 5.41 4.51 4.24
CA ILE A 92 4.74 3.29 4.69
C ILE A 92 5.40 2.77 5.96
N ASN A 93 4.58 2.49 6.99
CA ASN A 93 5.03 1.76 8.17
C ASN A 93 4.57 0.31 8.03
N THR A 94 5.51 -0.61 7.84
CA THR A 94 5.23 -2.04 7.83
C THR A 94 5.31 -2.60 9.26
N GLY A 95 4.69 -3.74 9.50
CA GLY A 95 4.68 -4.36 10.82
C GLY A 95 3.91 -3.57 11.86
N GLU A 96 2.94 -2.77 11.44
CA GLU A 96 2.08 -2.00 12.33
C GLU A 96 0.61 -2.32 12.02
N GLU A 97 -0.06 -2.96 12.97
CA GLU A 97 -1.44 -3.41 12.80
C GLU A 97 -2.42 -2.42 13.42
N VAL A 98 -3.43 -2.00 12.64
CA VAL A 98 -4.52 -1.18 13.15
C VAL A 98 -5.44 -2.05 13.99
N LEU A 99 -5.66 -1.64 15.24
CA LEU A 99 -6.49 -2.38 16.19
C LEU A 99 -7.88 -1.76 16.34
N ASP A 100 -7.98 -0.44 16.25
CA ASP A 100 -9.23 0.27 16.45
C ASP A 100 -9.20 1.63 15.77
N ILE A 101 -10.37 2.10 15.33
CA ILE A 101 -10.55 3.42 14.74
C ILE A 101 -11.66 4.11 15.50
N GLU A 102 -11.34 5.24 16.11
CA GLU A 102 -12.29 6.04 16.88
C GLU A 102 -12.71 7.26 16.07
N ASN A 103 -14.00 7.41 15.86
CA ASN A 103 -14.55 8.57 15.15
C ASN A 103 -14.69 9.75 16.12
N LEU A 104 -13.94 10.81 15.87
CA LEU A 104 -13.99 12.04 16.67
C LEU A 104 -14.96 13.07 16.08
N GLU A 105 -15.82 12.67 15.19
CA GLU A 105 -16.80 13.51 14.50
C GLU A 105 -16.10 14.64 13.71
N SER A 106 -16.36 15.89 14.02
CA SER A 106 -15.76 17.03 13.29
C SER A 106 -14.25 17.15 13.48
N GLN A 107 -13.66 16.43 14.43
CA GLN A 107 -12.23 16.46 14.70
C GLN A 107 -11.45 15.35 14.01
N GLY A 108 -12.13 14.56 13.17
CA GLY A 108 -11.50 13.50 12.39
C GLY A 108 -11.53 12.14 13.09
N PHE A 109 -10.45 11.40 12.97
CA PHE A 109 -10.35 10.04 13.50
C PHE A 109 -9.11 9.88 14.36
N ARG A 110 -9.20 8.98 15.33
CA ARG A 110 -8.05 8.52 16.10
C ARG A 110 -7.85 7.04 15.80
N VAL A 111 -6.66 6.69 15.34
CA VAL A 111 -6.35 5.31 14.94
C VAL A 111 -5.36 4.71 15.92
N HIS A 112 -5.76 3.61 16.54
CA HIS A 112 -4.94 2.89 17.51
C HIS A 112 -4.31 1.68 16.85
N THR A 113 -2.99 1.55 16.97
CA THR A 113 -2.26 0.41 16.44
C THR A 113 -1.56 -0.34 17.58
N ASP A 114 -0.93 -1.46 17.26
CA ASP A 114 -0.13 -2.22 18.21
C ASP A 114 1.16 -1.49 18.62
N ARG A 115 1.45 -0.35 18.02
CA ARG A 115 2.65 0.46 18.31
C ARG A 115 2.33 1.81 18.94
N LYS A 116 1.33 2.53 18.41
CA LYS A 116 0.99 3.86 18.92
C LYS A 116 -0.39 4.31 18.45
N THR A 117 -0.75 5.53 18.82
CA THR A 117 -1.99 6.18 18.40
C THR A 117 -1.67 7.26 17.36
N HIS A 118 -2.42 7.26 16.26
CA HIS A 118 -2.36 8.28 15.20
C HIS A 118 -3.64 9.11 15.24
N VAL A 119 -3.51 10.39 14.98
CA VAL A 119 -4.67 11.30 14.98
C VAL A 119 -4.85 11.94 13.61
#